data_909e6f0a8055b922b522e69036460f48
#
_entry.id   909e6f0a8055b922b522e69036460f48
#
_cell.length_a   1.000
_cell.length_b   1.000
_cell.length_c   1.000
_cell.angle_alpha   90.00
_cell.angle_beta   90.00
_cell.angle_gamma   90.00
#
_symmetry.space_group_name_H-M   'P 1'
#
loop_
_entity.id
_entity.type
_entity.pdbx_description
1 polymer ?
#
loop_
_entity_poly.entity_id
_entity_poly.type
_entity_poly.pdbx_seq_one_letter_code
_entity_poly.pdbx_strand_id
1 'polypeptide(L)'
;SEFVKNNISFFESKLNVSLKVKSEILSFKLSNHHFENYISGPVVLLGDAAHSIHPLAGQGINLGFADADVFCEEIISSYKKGIAFNEKSVLKRYEIRRKSMNFLMLKSMDFFVDLFGSENLYLRLIRNLGISSLNKSKFVKAFFIRHASGMNKF
;
A
#
# COMPACT_ATOMS: atom_id res chain seq x y z
N SER A 1 -10.67 1.84 -26.68
CA SER A 1 -10.01 3.13 -26.87
C SER A 1 -8.76 2.94 -27.72
N GLU A 2 -8.32 3.98 -28.41
CA GLU A 2 -7.13 3.98 -29.28
C GLU A 2 -5.86 3.58 -28.50
N PHE A 3 -5.73 4.02 -27.26
CA PHE A 3 -4.64 3.62 -26.36
C PHE A 3 -4.49 2.09 -26.22
N VAL A 4 -5.60 1.36 -26.07
CA VAL A 4 -5.55 -0.10 -25.92
C VAL A 4 -5.16 -0.77 -27.24
N LYS A 5 -5.67 -0.30 -28.38
CA LYS A 5 -5.29 -0.83 -29.69
C LYS A 5 -3.81 -0.67 -29.96
N ASN A 6 -3.25 0.51 -29.67
CA ASN A 6 -1.83 0.78 -29.88
C ASN A 6 -0.94 -0.10 -28.99
N ASN A 7 -1.35 -0.35 -27.72
CA ASN A 7 -0.61 -1.24 -26.85
C ASN A 7 -0.70 -2.70 -27.29
N ILE A 8 -1.87 -3.16 -27.75
CA ILE A 8 -2.03 -4.52 -28.28
C ILE A 8 -1.10 -4.73 -29.47
N SER A 9 -1.11 -3.83 -30.47
CA SER A 9 -0.24 -3.95 -31.65
C SER A 9 1.25 -3.91 -31.29
N PHE A 10 1.65 -3.11 -30.28
CA PHE A 10 2.99 -3.11 -29.76
C PHE A 10 3.40 -4.47 -29.18
N PHE A 11 2.57 -5.08 -28.36
CA PHE A 11 2.84 -6.40 -27.78
C PHE A 11 2.81 -7.52 -28.83
N GLU A 12 1.90 -7.47 -29.79
CA GLU A 12 1.85 -8.41 -30.90
C GLU A 12 3.17 -8.40 -31.67
N SER A 13 3.69 -7.21 -32.00
CA SER A 13 4.96 -7.08 -32.72
C SER A 13 6.17 -7.54 -31.91
N LYS A 14 6.16 -7.34 -30.57
CA LYS A 14 7.25 -7.72 -29.68
C LYS A 14 7.28 -9.23 -29.40
N LEU A 15 6.12 -9.84 -29.25
CA LEU A 15 5.97 -11.25 -28.85
C LEU A 15 5.76 -12.18 -30.05
N ASN A 16 5.61 -11.63 -31.24
CA ASN A 16 5.28 -12.37 -32.49
C ASN A 16 4.05 -13.28 -32.31
N VAL A 17 3.02 -12.75 -31.67
CA VAL A 17 1.75 -13.45 -31.40
C VAL A 17 0.57 -12.57 -31.82
N SER A 18 -0.57 -13.17 -32.13
CA SER A 18 -1.82 -12.43 -32.32
C SER A 18 -2.61 -12.40 -31.02
N LEU A 19 -3.00 -11.22 -30.57
CA LEU A 19 -3.75 -10.98 -29.33
C LEU A 19 -5.20 -10.61 -29.66
N LYS A 20 -6.16 -11.28 -29.01
CA LYS A 20 -7.58 -10.99 -29.16
C LYS A 20 -8.16 -10.55 -27.82
N VAL A 21 -8.79 -9.39 -27.81
CA VAL A 21 -9.58 -8.93 -26.66
C VAL A 21 -10.82 -9.82 -26.53
N LYS A 22 -10.97 -10.50 -25.37
CA LYS A 22 -12.09 -11.43 -25.13
C LYS A 22 -13.22 -10.82 -24.30
N SER A 23 -13.00 -9.69 -23.65
CA SER A 23 -13.96 -9.05 -22.77
C SER A 23 -14.03 -7.55 -23.00
N GLU A 24 -15.05 -6.92 -22.46
CA GLU A 24 -15.14 -5.46 -22.40
C GLU A 24 -13.97 -4.89 -21.61
N ILE A 25 -13.44 -3.76 -22.08
CA ILE A 25 -12.35 -3.05 -21.41
C ILE A 25 -12.96 -2.09 -20.40
N LEU A 26 -12.75 -2.38 -19.13
CA LEU A 26 -13.19 -1.53 -18.03
C LEU A 26 -12.04 -0.60 -17.60
N SER A 27 -12.39 0.61 -17.24
CA SER A 27 -11.45 1.63 -16.75
C SER A 27 -11.91 2.12 -15.39
N PHE A 28 -11.02 2.08 -14.40
CA PHE A 28 -11.27 2.55 -13.05
C PHE A 28 -10.27 3.65 -12.70
N LYS A 29 -10.79 4.73 -12.12
CA LYS A 29 -9.92 5.80 -11.61
C LYS A 29 -9.23 5.30 -10.35
N LEU A 30 -7.90 5.36 -10.32
CA LEU A 30 -7.13 5.13 -9.12
C LEU A 30 -7.28 6.35 -8.20
N SER A 31 -7.64 6.12 -6.95
CA SER A 31 -7.77 7.17 -5.94
C SER A 31 -7.13 6.73 -4.64
N ASN A 32 -6.41 7.64 -4.01
CA ASN A 32 -5.94 7.43 -2.63
C ASN A 32 -7.00 7.93 -1.68
N HIS A 33 -7.28 7.16 -0.64
CA HIS A 33 -8.10 7.61 0.46
C HIS A 33 -7.60 7.02 1.78
N HIS A 34 -7.90 7.72 2.86
CA HIS A 34 -7.60 7.31 4.21
C HIS A 34 -8.67 7.88 5.14
N PHE A 35 -9.47 6.99 5.70
CA PHE A 35 -10.55 7.42 6.58
C PHE A 35 -10.01 7.90 7.93
N GLU A 36 -10.62 8.95 8.46
CA GLU A 36 -10.25 9.48 9.77
C GLU A 36 -10.60 8.54 10.92
N ASN A 37 -11.65 7.75 10.76
CA ASN A 37 -12.10 6.80 11.75
C ASN A 37 -12.26 5.42 11.11
N TYR A 38 -11.58 4.43 11.66
CA TYR A 38 -11.69 3.04 11.23
C TYR A 38 -12.84 2.32 11.93
N ILE A 39 -13.43 2.98 12.94
CA ILE A 39 -14.49 2.42 13.76
C ILE A 39 -15.66 3.39 13.81
N SER A 40 -16.86 2.86 13.53
CA SER A 40 -18.11 3.60 13.66
C SER A 40 -19.21 2.67 14.18
N GLY A 41 -19.59 2.83 15.45
CA GLY A 41 -20.53 1.91 16.12
C GLY A 41 -20.02 0.46 16.06
N PRO A 42 -20.80 -0.48 15.50
CA PRO A 42 -20.39 -1.89 15.37
C PRO A 42 -19.55 -2.17 14.12
N VAL A 43 -19.27 -1.16 13.30
CA VAL A 43 -18.54 -1.32 12.02
C VAL A 43 -17.06 -1.05 12.23
N VAL A 44 -16.21 -1.93 11.73
CA VAL A 44 -14.75 -1.79 11.67
C VAL A 44 -14.30 -1.86 10.22
N LEU A 45 -13.52 -0.88 9.79
CA LEU A 45 -12.93 -0.83 8.45
C LEU A 45 -11.56 -1.50 8.44
N LEU A 46 -11.28 -2.30 7.41
CA LEU A 46 -10.02 -3.02 7.20
C LEU A 46 -9.60 -2.91 5.72
N GLY A 47 -8.31 -2.88 5.47
CA GLY A 47 -7.75 -2.84 4.11
C GLY A 47 -8.26 -1.67 3.29
N ASP A 48 -8.58 -1.92 2.04
CA ASP A 48 -9.02 -0.89 1.09
C ASP A 48 -10.29 -0.17 1.52
N ALA A 49 -11.11 -0.77 2.41
CA ALA A 49 -12.26 -0.09 2.99
C ALA A 49 -11.85 1.02 3.97
N ALA A 50 -10.69 0.92 4.60
CA ALA A 50 -10.15 1.91 5.53
C ALA A 50 -9.19 2.89 4.85
N HIS A 51 -8.41 2.39 3.91
CA HIS A 51 -7.38 3.16 3.19
C HIS A 51 -7.08 2.53 1.83
N SER A 52 -6.91 3.34 0.82
CA SER A 52 -6.45 2.92 -0.50
C SER A 52 -5.19 3.68 -0.86
N ILE A 53 -4.15 2.96 -1.24
CA ILE A 53 -2.83 3.51 -1.54
C ILE A 53 -2.57 3.40 -3.04
N HIS A 54 -1.85 4.36 -3.59
CA HIS A 54 -1.41 4.32 -4.97
C HIS A 54 -0.64 3.01 -5.25
N PRO A 55 -0.96 2.26 -6.31
CA PRO A 55 -0.43 0.91 -6.57
C PRO A 55 1.04 0.85 -6.95
N LEU A 56 1.80 1.94 -6.81
CA LEU A 56 3.22 2.04 -7.17
C LEU A 56 4.09 0.91 -6.62
N ALA A 57 3.82 0.47 -5.40
CA ALA A 57 4.61 -0.57 -4.73
C ALA A 57 3.89 -1.93 -4.67
N GLY A 58 2.66 -2.05 -5.21
CA GLY A 58 1.86 -3.27 -5.12
C GLY A 58 1.53 -3.70 -3.68
N GLN A 59 1.59 -2.78 -2.70
CA GLN A 59 1.51 -3.12 -1.28
C GLN A 59 0.11 -2.98 -0.67
N GLY A 60 -0.92 -2.58 -1.43
CA GLY A 60 -2.28 -2.44 -0.90
C GLY A 60 -2.77 -3.70 -0.18
N ILE A 61 -2.67 -4.84 -0.84
CA ILE A 61 -3.05 -6.15 -0.27
C ILE A 61 -2.25 -6.47 1.02
N ASN A 62 -0.95 -6.18 1.04
CA ASN A 62 -0.10 -6.46 2.21
C ASN A 62 -0.51 -5.64 3.43
N LEU A 63 -0.91 -4.39 3.22
CA LEU A 63 -1.44 -3.53 4.29
C LEU A 63 -2.80 -4.03 4.79
N GLY A 64 -3.66 -4.51 3.89
CA GLY A 64 -4.93 -5.13 4.26
C GLY A 64 -4.74 -6.39 5.11
N PHE A 65 -3.78 -7.25 4.76
CA PHE A 65 -3.42 -8.41 5.59
C PHE A 65 -2.85 -7.99 6.95
N ALA A 66 -1.99 -6.97 6.99
CA ALA A 66 -1.47 -6.46 8.26
C ALA A 66 -2.57 -5.82 9.14
N ASP A 67 -3.60 -5.23 8.55
CA ASP A 67 -4.79 -4.79 9.28
C ASP A 67 -5.52 -5.96 9.89
N ALA A 68 -5.76 -7.02 9.11
CA ALA A 68 -6.43 -8.23 9.58
C ALA A 68 -5.66 -8.92 10.72
N ASP A 69 -4.34 -9.05 10.58
CA ASP A 69 -3.47 -9.64 11.60
C ASP A 69 -3.57 -8.87 12.93
N VAL A 70 -3.41 -7.54 12.89
CA VAL A 70 -3.48 -6.72 14.10
C VAL A 70 -4.89 -6.75 14.70
N PHE A 71 -5.92 -6.73 13.88
CA PHE A 71 -7.30 -6.86 14.36
C PHE A 71 -7.52 -8.21 15.07
N CYS A 72 -7.08 -9.31 14.47
CA CYS A 72 -7.15 -10.63 15.07
C CYS A 72 -6.36 -10.71 16.39
N GLU A 73 -5.15 -10.13 16.44
CA GLU A 73 -4.36 -10.08 17.67
C GLU A 73 -5.11 -9.38 18.82
N GLU A 74 -5.73 -8.24 18.54
CA GLU A 74 -6.49 -7.48 19.55
C GLU A 74 -7.74 -8.26 20.02
N ILE A 75 -8.46 -8.92 19.10
CA ILE A 75 -9.61 -9.74 19.45
C ILE A 75 -9.20 -10.94 20.30
N ILE A 76 -8.16 -11.68 19.89
CA ILE A 76 -7.68 -12.86 20.63
C ILE A 76 -7.14 -12.46 22.01
N SER A 77 -6.38 -11.36 22.08
CA SER A 77 -5.89 -10.84 23.36
C SER A 77 -7.01 -10.44 24.30
N SER A 78 -8.04 -9.83 23.77
CA SER A 78 -9.26 -9.44 24.51
C SER A 78 -10.00 -10.65 25.05
N TYR A 79 -10.23 -11.65 24.19
CA TYR A 79 -10.87 -12.91 24.58
C TYR A 79 -10.14 -13.61 25.73
N LYS A 80 -8.80 -13.71 25.64
CA LYS A 80 -7.96 -14.31 26.69
C LYS A 80 -8.05 -13.58 28.04
N LYS A 81 -8.41 -12.30 28.04
CA LYS A 81 -8.59 -11.47 29.23
C LYS A 81 -10.03 -11.41 29.72
N GLY A 82 -10.96 -12.14 29.10
CA GLY A 82 -12.37 -12.09 29.43
C GLY A 82 -13.05 -10.77 29.07
N ILE A 83 -12.45 -9.97 28.15
CA ILE A 83 -12.99 -8.70 27.68
C ILE A 83 -13.80 -8.98 26.41
N ALA A 84 -14.99 -8.44 26.31
CA ALA A 84 -15.82 -8.58 25.12
C ALA A 84 -15.12 -7.97 23.89
N PHE A 85 -15.13 -8.70 22.78
CA PHE A 85 -14.40 -8.29 21.55
C PHE A 85 -14.96 -6.99 20.93
N ASN A 86 -16.21 -6.66 21.19
CA ASN A 86 -16.89 -5.45 20.73
C ASN A 86 -16.69 -4.23 21.67
N GLU A 87 -15.91 -4.40 22.72
CA GLU A 87 -15.55 -3.28 23.60
C GLU A 87 -14.81 -2.20 22.83
N LYS A 88 -15.25 -0.96 23.01
CA LYS A 88 -14.66 0.20 22.35
C LYS A 88 -13.15 0.31 22.55
N SER A 89 -12.66 -0.08 23.71
CA SER A 89 -11.24 -0.09 24.04
C SER A 89 -10.43 -1.06 23.18
N VAL A 90 -10.99 -2.23 22.86
CA VAL A 90 -10.37 -3.25 22.01
C VAL A 90 -10.26 -2.74 20.58
N LEU A 91 -11.37 -2.29 20.04
CA LEU A 91 -11.43 -1.75 18.68
C LEU A 91 -10.52 -0.53 18.51
N LYS A 92 -10.49 0.35 19.52
CA LYS A 92 -9.65 1.56 19.49
C LYS A 92 -8.15 1.23 19.49
N ARG A 93 -7.69 0.14 20.12
CA ARG A 93 -6.29 -0.29 20.03
C ARG A 93 -5.91 -0.69 18.61
N TYR A 94 -6.77 -1.46 17.93
CA TYR A 94 -6.61 -1.76 16.51
C TYR A 94 -6.48 -0.48 15.68
N GLU A 95 -7.43 0.44 15.82
CA GLU A 95 -7.42 1.70 15.07
C GLU A 95 -6.13 2.49 15.29
N ILE A 96 -5.68 2.66 16.53
CA ILE A 96 -4.45 3.42 16.85
C ILE A 96 -3.22 2.75 16.22
N ARG A 97 -3.09 1.42 16.36
CA ARG A 97 -1.94 0.68 15.83
C ARG A 97 -1.87 0.76 14.30
N ARG A 98 -3.00 0.64 13.61
CA ARG A 98 -3.02 0.56 12.15
C ARG A 98 -3.07 1.91 11.47
N LYS A 99 -3.89 2.84 11.97
CA LYS A 99 -4.08 4.15 11.35
C LYS A 99 -2.78 4.94 11.19
N SER A 100 -1.94 4.97 12.22
CA SER A 100 -0.65 5.68 12.15
C SER A 100 0.30 5.05 11.13
N MET A 101 0.37 3.71 11.08
CA MET A 101 1.22 2.99 10.12
C MET A 101 0.72 3.16 8.68
N ASN A 102 -0.59 3.03 8.48
CA ASN A 102 -1.21 3.20 7.16
C ASN A 102 -1.05 4.63 6.65
N PHE A 103 -1.21 5.63 7.53
CA PHE A 103 -0.98 7.04 7.19
C PHE A 103 0.49 7.30 6.81
N LEU A 104 1.43 6.76 7.58
CA LEU A 104 2.86 6.88 7.27
C LEU A 104 3.19 6.25 5.91
N MET A 105 2.65 5.07 5.62
CA MET A 105 2.86 4.40 4.34
C MET A 105 2.29 5.21 3.19
N LEU A 106 1.07 5.73 3.34
CA LEU A 106 0.42 6.57 2.34
C LEU A 106 1.25 7.81 2.04
N LYS A 107 1.70 8.52 3.07
CA LYS A 107 2.57 9.70 2.91
C LYS A 107 3.93 9.37 2.30
N SER A 108 4.48 8.21 2.61
CA SER A 108 5.71 7.74 1.98
C SER A 108 5.52 7.51 0.48
N MET A 109 4.39 6.94 0.06
CA MET A 109 4.08 6.74 -1.36
C MET A 109 3.85 8.07 -2.07
N ASP A 110 3.10 9.01 -1.49
CA ASP A 110 2.93 10.36 -2.03
C ASP A 110 4.30 11.02 -2.24
N PHE A 111 5.17 10.96 -1.23
CA PHE A 111 6.54 11.49 -1.32
C PHE A 111 7.34 10.85 -2.45
N PHE A 112 7.26 9.53 -2.66
CA PHE A 112 7.94 8.88 -3.76
C PHE A 112 7.37 9.28 -5.13
N VAL A 113 6.04 9.40 -5.26
CA VAL A 113 5.42 9.91 -6.49
C VAL A 113 5.97 11.28 -6.84
N ASP A 114 5.99 12.19 -5.89
CA ASP A 114 6.47 13.55 -6.09
C ASP A 114 7.97 13.60 -6.41
N LEU A 115 8.77 12.83 -5.66
CA LEU A 115 10.22 12.76 -5.85
C LEU A 115 10.61 12.21 -7.22
N PHE A 116 9.92 11.16 -7.70
CA PHE A 116 10.24 10.50 -8.96
C PHE A 116 9.52 11.14 -10.15
N GLY A 117 8.36 11.76 -9.95
CA GLY A 117 7.62 12.48 -10.96
C GLY A 117 8.13 13.89 -11.23
N SER A 118 8.95 14.46 -10.35
CA SER A 118 9.45 15.82 -10.51
C SER A 118 10.55 15.93 -11.55
N GLU A 119 10.42 16.91 -12.46
CA GLU A 119 11.44 17.30 -13.43
C GLU A 119 12.45 18.32 -12.86
N ASN A 120 12.26 18.77 -11.61
CA ASN A 120 13.15 19.74 -10.97
C ASN A 120 14.57 19.19 -10.85
N LEU A 121 15.54 19.96 -11.34
CA LEU A 121 16.95 19.57 -11.39
C LEU A 121 17.52 19.24 -10.01
N TYR A 122 17.18 20.03 -8.98
CA TYR A 122 17.65 19.81 -7.60
C TYR A 122 17.09 18.51 -7.01
N LEU A 123 15.82 18.23 -7.22
CA LEU A 123 15.20 16.97 -6.77
C LEU A 123 15.79 15.76 -7.49
N ARG A 124 16.10 15.88 -8.78
CA ARG A 124 16.80 14.84 -9.55
C ARG A 124 18.20 14.56 -9.00
N LEU A 125 18.95 15.61 -8.65
CA LEU A 125 20.28 15.46 -8.04
C LEU A 125 20.21 14.79 -6.66
N ILE A 126 19.33 15.26 -5.79
CA ILE A 126 19.11 14.67 -4.44
C ILE A 126 18.69 13.19 -4.57
N ARG A 127 17.76 12.87 -5.46
CA ARG A 127 17.33 11.51 -5.75
C ARG A 127 18.49 10.62 -6.17
N ASN A 128 19.29 11.06 -7.13
CA ASN A 128 20.40 10.29 -7.68
C ASN A 128 21.50 10.06 -6.63
N LEU A 129 21.83 11.09 -5.85
CA LEU A 129 22.77 10.97 -4.72
C LEU A 129 22.24 10.07 -3.63
N GLY A 130 20.95 10.19 -3.29
CA GLY A 130 20.28 9.35 -2.31
C GLY A 130 20.30 7.87 -2.72
N ILE A 131 19.89 7.54 -3.95
CA ILE A 131 19.90 6.18 -4.46
C ILE A 131 21.33 5.60 -4.49
N SER A 132 22.30 6.37 -4.94
CA SER A 132 23.69 5.95 -4.97
C SER A 132 24.24 5.64 -3.58
N SER A 133 23.92 6.48 -2.60
CA SER A 133 24.32 6.29 -1.21
C SER A 133 23.63 5.08 -0.56
N LEU A 134 22.32 4.91 -0.79
CA LEU A 134 21.54 3.76 -0.33
C LEU A 134 22.08 2.46 -0.92
N ASN A 135 22.51 2.47 -2.19
CA ASN A 135 23.03 1.29 -2.84
C ASN A 135 24.35 0.80 -2.23
N LYS A 136 25.14 1.67 -1.64
CA LYS A 136 26.41 1.34 -0.98
C LYS A 136 26.20 0.80 0.44
N SER A 137 25.07 1.07 1.10
CA SER A 137 24.81 0.66 2.46
C SER A 137 24.03 -0.66 2.53
N LYS A 138 24.69 -1.76 2.87
CA LYS A 138 24.08 -3.07 3.07
C LYS A 138 23.00 -3.05 4.18
N PHE A 139 23.23 -2.27 5.23
CA PHE A 139 22.31 -2.14 6.37
C PHE A 139 20.98 -1.48 5.96
N VAL A 140 21.05 -0.36 5.25
CA VAL A 140 19.86 0.36 4.78
C VAL A 140 19.08 -0.48 3.76
N LYS A 141 19.78 -1.16 2.84
CA LYS A 141 19.15 -2.11 1.93
C LYS A 141 18.39 -3.21 2.67
N ALA A 142 19.03 -3.85 3.66
CA ALA A 142 18.40 -4.91 4.44
C ALA A 142 17.17 -4.40 5.21
N PHE A 143 17.22 -3.17 5.73
CA PHE A 143 16.07 -2.55 6.38
C PHE A 143 14.89 -2.39 5.42
N PHE A 144 15.10 -1.81 4.24
CA PHE A 144 14.04 -1.65 3.24
C PHE A 144 13.50 -2.99 2.72
N ILE A 145 14.37 -3.97 2.47
CA ILE A 145 13.95 -5.31 2.02
C ILE A 145 13.07 -5.97 3.09
N ARG A 146 13.45 -5.93 4.35
CA ARG A 146 12.65 -6.50 5.45
C ARG A 146 11.28 -5.83 5.56
N HIS A 147 11.20 -4.51 5.44
CA HIS A 147 9.93 -3.78 5.45
C HIS A 147 9.05 -4.14 4.25
N ALA A 148 9.63 -4.19 3.05
CA ALA A 148 8.90 -4.51 1.83
C ALA A 148 8.41 -5.97 1.79
N SER A 149 9.15 -6.90 2.41
CA SER A 149 8.79 -8.32 2.45
C SER A 149 7.84 -8.71 3.59
N GLY A 150 7.38 -7.75 4.40
CA GLY A 150 6.47 -8.03 5.51
C GLY A 150 7.09 -8.85 6.65
N MET A 151 8.42 -9.02 6.65
CA MET A 151 9.12 -9.81 7.68
C MET A 151 9.30 -9.10 9.02
N ASN A 152 8.90 -7.86 9.13
CA ASN A 152 8.85 -7.16 10.41
C ASN A 152 7.48 -7.39 11.07
N LYS A 153 7.44 -8.24 12.08
CA LYS A 153 6.35 -8.20 13.06
C LYS A 153 6.53 -6.91 13.86
N PHE A 154 5.56 -6.03 13.76
CA PHE A 154 5.45 -4.80 14.56
C PHE A 154 4.83 -5.10 15.93
#